data_f7922209a157ef28dc051453603fba3d
#
_entry.id   f7922209a157ef28dc051453603fba3d
#
_cell.length_a   1.000
_cell.length_b   1.000
_cell.length_c   1.000
_cell.angle_alpha   90.00
_cell.angle_beta   90.00
_cell.angle_gamma   90.00
#
_symmetry.space_group_name_H-M   'P 1'
#
loop_
_entity.id
_entity.type
_entity.pdbx_description
1 polymer ?
#
loop_
_entity_poly.entity_id
_entity_poly.type
_entity_poly.pdbx_seq_one_letter_code
_entity_poly.pdbx_strand_id
1 'polypeptide(L)'
;MTNVVFLHRQTVICLAVVTIMFNQNKFCMKNVFVALALGALLTMPCILRAEEVVIPLFEVISMTPLPGDNPLDGNDHLGNLPPSPTDFRATINGNALAITRQNSNIPSAQAIVVNASTGNIVVNSNFTESLQQQIPNAGVYVLNIQTANGALTGQFLVQ
;
A
#
# COMPACT_ATOMS: atom_id res chain seq x y z
N MET A 1 0.18 -16.70 -9.19
CA MET A 1 0.59 -18.11 -9.37
C MET A 1 2.10 -18.32 -9.48
N THR A 2 2.90 -17.31 -9.76
CA THR A 2 4.36 -17.40 -9.97
C THR A 2 5.18 -17.66 -8.69
N ASN A 3 4.73 -17.20 -7.53
CA ASN A 3 5.48 -17.33 -6.27
C ASN A 3 5.52 -18.77 -5.70
N VAL A 4 4.51 -19.59 -5.98
CA VAL A 4 4.45 -20.99 -5.49
C VAL A 4 5.47 -21.87 -6.24
N VAL A 5 5.68 -21.61 -7.53
CA VAL A 5 6.64 -22.35 -8.37
C VAL A 5 8.08 -22.03 -7.96
N PHE A 6 8.37 -20.80 -7.57
CA PHE A 6 9.70 -20.38 -7.13
C PHE A 6 10.07 -21.00 -5.78
N LEU A 7 9.12 -21.06 -4.84
CA LEU A 7 9.31 -21.68 -3.52
C LEU A 7 9.58 -23.19 -3.65
N HIS A 8 8.89 -23.85 -4.57
CA HIS A 8 9.05 -25.30 -4.80
C HIS A 8 10.41 -25.64 -5.43
N ARG A 9 10.95 -24.80 -6.31
CA ARG A 9 12.30 -24.99 -6.87
C ARG A 9 13.40 -24.82 -5.83
N GLN A 10 13.29 -23.86 -4.92
CA GLN A 10 14.31 -23.67 -3.87
C GLN A 10 14.31 -24.82 -2.86
N THR A 11 13.15 -25.36 -2.49
CA THR A 11 13.05 -26.52 -1.58
C THR A 11 13.69 -27.77 -2.19
N VAL A 12 13.48 -28.02 -3.47
CA VAL A 12 14.06 -29.18 -4.17
C VAL A 12 15.59 -29.09 -4.26
N ILE A 13 16.14 -27.89 -4.52
CA ILE A 13 17.60 -27.68 -4.60
C ILE A 13 18.23 -27.85 -3.19
N CYS A 14 17.63 -27.33 -2.14
CA CYS A 14 18.11 -27.53 -0.76
C CYS A 14 18.09 -29.02 -0.36
N LEU A 15 17.04 -29.77 -0.69
CA LEU A 15 16.95 -31.19 -0.39
C LEU A 15 18.02 -31.99 -1.16
N ALA A 16 18.27 -31.67 -2.41
CA ALA A 16 19.31 -32.32 -3.23
C ALA A 16 20.74 -32.08 -2.67
N VAL A 17 21.05 -30.87 -2.25
CA VAL A 17 22.34 -30.53 -1.66
C VAL A 17 22.57 -31.25 -0.33
N VAL A 18 21.54 -31.32 0.54
CA VAL A 18 21.61 -32.05 1.80
C VAL A 18 21.79 -33.55 1.57
N THR A 19 21.09 -34.14 0.59
CA THR A 19 21.19 -35.58 0.28
C THR A 19 22.57 -35.95 -0.29
N ILE A 20 23.18 -35.08 -1.10
CA ILE A 20 24.54 -35.30 -1.63
C ILE A 20 25.58 -35.22 -0.52
N MET A 21 25.41 -34.35 0.48
CA MET A 21 26.35 -34.24 1.59
C MET A 21 26.25 -35.42 2.59
N PHE A 22 25.09 -36.04 2.74
CA PHE A 22 24.93 -37.22 3.63
C PHE A 22 25.51 -38.53 3.03
N ASN A 23 25.74 -38.59 1.75
CA ASN A 23 26.18 -39.85 1.08
C ASN A 23 27.71 -40.01 1.08
N GLN A 24 28.48 -39.08 1.66
CA GLN A 24 29.92 -39.22 1.80
C GLN A 24 30.29 -39.59 3.23
N ASN A 25 30.47 -40.87 3.50
CA ASN A 25 30.75 -41.51 4.80
C ASN A 25 32.07 -41.15 5.49
N LYS A 26 32.61 -39.94 5.30
CA LYS A 26 33.85 -39.45 5.95
C LYS A 26 33.78 -37.97 6.32
N PHE A 27 32.71 -37.50 6.87
CA PHE A 27 32.68 -36.11 7.34
C PHE A 27 32.99 -36.00 8.84
N CYS A 28 34.12 -35.35 9.15
CA CYS A 28 34.49 -34.93 10.48
C CYS A 28 33.42 -34.00 11.08
N MET A 29 32.97 -34.25 12.30
CA MET A 29 31.85 -33.50 12.96
C MET A 29 31.98 -31.96 12.89
N LYS A 30 33.19 -31.42 12.79
CA LYS A 30 33.42 -29.97 12.64
C LYS A 30 32.82 -29.40 11.36
N ASN A 31 32.76 -30.17 10.27
CA ASN A 31 32.24 -29.68 8.99
C ASN A 31 30.72 -29.73 8.89
N VAL A 32 30.05 -30.53 9.75
CA VAL A 32 28.58 -30.60 9.81
C VAL A 32 28.01 -29.28 10.39
N PHE A 33 28.66 -28.69 11.39
CA PHE A 33 28.23 -27.41 11.95
C PHE A 33 28.39 -26.25 10.97
N VAL A 34 29.45 -26.25 10.16
CA VAL A 34 29.65 -25.22 9.12
C VAL A 34 28.60 -25.37 8.02
N ALA A 35 28.28 -26.58 7.60
CA ALA A 35 27.25 -26.83 6.58
C ALA A 35 25.84 -26.46 7.08
N LEU A 36 25.52 -26.73 8.36
CA LEU A 36 24.28 -26.33 8.99
C LEU A 36 24.17 -24.80 9.14
N ALA A 37 25.27 -24.13 9.51
CA ALA A 37 25.29 -22.67 9.62
C ALA A 37 25.15 -21.99 8.25
N LEU A 38 25.82 -22.50 7.20
CA LEU A 38 25.64 -21.99 5.82
C LEU A 38 24.22 -22.27 5.30
N GLY A 39 23.64 -23.43 5.59
CA GLY A 39 22.28 -23.77 5.22
C GLY A 39 21.26 -22.84 5.89
N ALA A 40 21.44 -22.51 7.14
CA ALA A 40 20.58 -21.57 7.87
C ALA A 40 20.68 -20.13 7.33
N LEU A 41 21.86 -19.69 6.88
CA LEU A 41 22.04 -18.39 6.24
C LEU A 41 21.36 -18.32 4.84
N LEU A 42 21.37 -19.41 4.10
CA LEU A 42 20.75 -19.48 2.77
C LEU A 42 19.21 -19.64 2.82
N THR A 43 18.69 -20.09 3.95
CA THR A 43 17.22 -20.20 4.18
C THR A 43 16.62 -19.00 4.88
N MET A 44 17.40 -17.95 5.20
CA MET A 44 16.80 -16.69 5.61
C MET A 44 15.87 -16.24 4.49
N PRO A 45 14.54 -16.22 4.73
CA PRO A 45 13.65 -15.64 3.75
C PRO A 45 14.15 -14.21 3.54
N CYS A 46 14.58 -13.90 2.34
CA CYS A 46 14.77 -12.52 1.91
C CYS A 46 13.36 -11.92 2.00
N ILE A 47 13.01 -11.40 3.16
CA ILE A 47 11.79 -10.62 3.35
C ILE A 47 12.06 -9.38 2.50
N LEU A 48 11.73 -9.46 1.21
CA LEU A 48 11.52 -8.31 0.37
C LEU A 48 10.39 -7.53 1.05
N ARG A 49 10.79 -6.68 1.99
CA ARG A 49 9.87 -5.74 2.61
C ARG A 49 9.46 -4.82 1.48
N ALA A 50 8.25 -5.02 0.97
CA ALA A 50 7.69 -4.10 0.00
C ALA A 50 7.81 -2.70 0.63
N GLU A 51 8.46 -1.80 -0.07
CA GLU A 51 8.69 -0.44 0.41
C GLU A 51 7.34 0.29 0.47
N GLU A 52 7.06 0.90 1.61
CA GLU A 52 5.88 1.73 1.77
C GLU A 52 6.07 3.01 0.97
N VAL A 53 5.24 3.20 -0.06
CA VAL A 53 5.26 4.38 -0.92
C VAL A 53 4.14 5.33 -0.51
N VAL A 54 4.50 6.58 -0.21
CA VAL A 54 3.52 7.63 0.08
C VAL A 54 2.87 8.09 -1.23
N ILE A 55 1.53 8.10 -1.27
CA ILE A 55 0.75 8.58 -2.40
C ILE A 55 0.61 10.10 -2.25
N PRO A 56 1.12 10.91 -3.19
CA PRO A 56 0.91 12.36 -3.16
C PRO A 56 -0.57 12.66 -3.40
N LEU A 57 -1.15 13.50 -2.52
CA LEU A 57 -2.52 13.94 -2.61
C LEU A 57 -2.57 15.40 -3.07
N PHE A 58 -3.56 15.74 -3.88
CA PHE A 58 -3.78 17.07 -4.43
C PHE A 58 -5.24 17.47 -4.21
N GLU A 59 -5.48 18.76 -3.96
CA GLU A 59 -6.83 19.30 -3.85
C GLU A 59 -7.52 19.28 -5.22
N VAL A 60 -8.78 18.84 -5.23
CA VAL A 60 -9.66 18.98 -6.39
C VAL A 60 -10.36 20.32 -6.26
N ILE A 61 -9.81 21.34 -6.93
CA ILE A 61 -10.42 22.67 -6.98
C ILE A 61 -11.66 22.58 -7.85
N SER A 62 -12.85 22.54 -7.23
CA SER A 62 -14.11 22.71 -7.95
C SER A 62 -14.25 24.19 -8.36
N MET A 63 -14.05 24.50 -9.62
CA MET A 63 -14.20 25.86 -10.16
C MET A 63 -15.68 26.26 -10.36
N THR A 64 -16.62 25.60 -9.72
CA THR A 64 -18.00 26.09 -9.71
C THR A 64 -18.15 27.11 -8.59
N PRO A 65 -18.29 28.43 -8.91
CA PRO A 65 -18.69 29.39 -7.89
C PRO A 65 -20.06 28.96 -7.35
N LEU A 66 -20.21 28.78 -6.04
CA LEU A 66 -21.53 28.62 -5.47
C LEU A 66 -22.37 29.86 -5.84
N PRO A 67 -23.56 29.70 -6.44
CA PRO A 67 -24.44 30.83 -6.71
C PRO A 67 -24.89 31.39 -5.35
N GLY A 68 -24.37 32.56 -4.97
CA GLY A 68 -24.77 33.26 -3.74
C GLY A 68 -23.64 33.77 -2.87
N ASP A 69 -22.37 33.47 -3.14
CA ASP A 69 -21.27 34.02 -2.37
C ASP A 69 -21.07 35.49 -2.74
N ASN A 70 -21.61 36.36 -1.85
CA ASN A 70 -21.35 37.79 -1.90
C ASN A 70 -19.95 38.02 -1.30
N PRO A 71 -18.94 38.53 -2.04
CA PRO A 71 -17.57 38.64 -1.57
C PRO A 71 -17.35 39.66 -0.43
N LEU A 72 -18.42 40.19 0.14
CA LEU A 72 -18.40 41.22 1.19
C LEU A 72 -18.97 40.76 2.55
N ASP A 73 -19.49 39.53 2.66
CA ASP A 73 -19.91 39.02 3.96
C ASP A 73 -18.70 38.38 4.66
N GLY A 74 -18.03 39.19 5.49
CA GLY A 74 -16.92 38.78 6.33
C GLY A 74 -17.32 37.86 7.51
N ASN A 75 -18.28 36.99 7.31
CA ASN A 75 -18.60 35.90 8.23
C ASN A 75 -17.61 34.75 7.97
N ASP A 76 -16.64 34.67 8.86
CA ASP A 76 -15.66 33.59 8.97
C ASP A 76 -16.37 32.23 9.05
N HIS A 77 -16.62 31.62 7.91
CA HIS A 77 -16.98 30.20 7.81
C HIS A 77 -15.71 29.33 7.98
N LEU A 78 -15.06 29.46 9.16
CA LEU A 78 -13.92 28.62 9.57
C LEU A 78 -14.22 27.11 9.58
N GLY A 79 -15.48 26.72 9.35
CA GLY A 79 -15.91 25.33 9.36
C GLY A 79 -15.95 24.61 8.00
N ASN A 80 -15.75 25.33 6.88
CA ASN A 80 -15.97 24.79 5.53
C ASN A 80 -14.76 24.89 4.60
N LEU A 81 -13.56 24.97 5.15
CA LEU A 81 -12.35 24.92 4.32
C LEU A 81 -12.26 23.57 3.60
N PRO A 82 -11.85 23.55 2.30
CA PRO A 82 -11.60 22.31 1.61
C PRO A 82 -10.51 21.51 2.33
N PRO A 83 -10.50 20.18 2.24
CA PRO A 83 -9.49 19.35 2.87
C PRO A 83 -8.11 19.67 2.29
N SER A 84 -7.13 19.88 3.17
CA SER A 84 -5.74 20.02 2.78
C SER A 84 -5.12 18.66 2.45
N PRO A 85 -4.16 18.58 1.51
CA PRO A 85 -3.36 17.37 1.29
C PRO A 85 -2.70 16.80 2.55
N THR A 86 -2.44 17.63 3.56
CA THR A 86 -1.88 17.23 4.86
C THR A 86 -2.91 16.63 5.82
N ASP A 87 -4.21 16.75 5.55
CA ASP A 87 -5.27 16.20 6.40
C ASP A 87 -5.36 14.68 6.33
N PHE A 88 -4.78 14.09 5.29
CA PHE A 88 -4.73 12.65 5.08
C PHE A 88 -3.34 12.20 4.68
N ARG A 89 -2.95 11.01 5.15
CA ARG A 89 -1.79 10.28 4.66
C ARG A 89 -2.28 9.02 3.97
N ALA A 90 -1.95 8.87 2.69
CA ALA A 90 -2.22 7.67 1.92
C ALA A 90 -0.90 6.97 1.56
N THR A 91 -0.83 5.66 1.73
CA THR A 91 0.35 4.85 1.43
C THR A 91 -0.05 3.57 0.74
N ILE A 92 0.85 3.05 -0.08
CA ILE A 92 0.75 1.73 -0.71
C ILE A 92 1.98 0.90 -0.38
N ASN A 93 1.78 -0.34 0.03
CA ASN A 93 2.82 -1.31 0.31
C ASN A 93 2.49 -2.60 -0.45
N GLY A 94 3.17 -2.84 -1.58
CA GLY A 94 2.76 -3.86 -2.52
C GLY A 94 1.35 -3.58 -3.06
N ASN A 95 0.36 -4.36 -2.64
CA ASN A 95 -1.05 -4.16 -2.98
C ASN A 95 -1.93 -3.70 -1.80
N ALA A 96 -1.33 -3.45 -0.63
CA ALA A 96 -2.03 -2.97 0.56
C ALA A 96 -2.08 -1.44 0.57
N LEU A 97 -3.25 -0.88 0.33
CA LEU A 97 -3.54 0.55 0.47
C LEU A 97 -3.89 0.85 1.92
N ALA A 98 -3.24 1.85 2.50
CA ALA A 98 -3.59 2.39 3.81
C ALA A 98 -3.83 3.90 3.69
N ILE A 99 -4.91 4.38 4.28
CA ILE A 99 -5.27 5.79 4.36
C ILE A 99 -5.49 6.12 5.82
N THR A 100 -4.84 7.16 6.32
CA THR A 100 -4.98 7.62 7.71
C THR A 100 -5.33 9.10 7.73
N ARG A 101 -6.36 9.45 8.49
CA ARG A 101 -6.71 10.84 8.77
C ARG A 101 -5.70 11.43 9.75
N GLN A 102 -5.15 12.59 9.42
CA GLN A 102 -4.22 13.35 10.26
C GLN A 102 -4.94 14.48 11.03
N ASN A 103 -6.03 15.01 10.48
CA ASN A 103 -6.79 16.11 11.06
C ASN A 103 -8.09 15.59 11.68
N SER A 104 -8.22 15.72 13.00
CA SER A 104 -9.40 15.27 13.77
C SER A 104 -10.67 16.11 13.51
N ASN A 105 -10.51 17.31 12.94
CA ASN A 105 -11.66 18.18 12.63
C ASN A 105 -12.52 17.68 11.46
N ILE A 106 -12.00 16.72 10.66
CA ILE A 106 -12.76 16.07 9.59
C ILE A 106 -13.49 14.87 10.19
N PRO A 107 -14.82 14.87 10.30
CA PRO A 107 -15.55 13.82 11.02
C PRO A 107 -15.53 12.48 10.31
N SER A 108 -15.60 12.49 8.97
CA SER A 108 -15.59 11.29 8.14
C SER A 108 -15.17 11.63 6.72
N ALA A 109 -14.66 10.61 6.00
CA ALA A 109 -14.31 10.71 4.59
C ALA A 109 -14.72 9.43 3.85
N GLN A 110 -14.87 9.52 2.54
CA GLN A 110 -15.09 8.39 1.64
C GLN A 110 -13.87 8.23 0.75
N ALA A 111 -13.33 7.02 0.70
CA ALA A 111 -12.27 6.66 -0.23
C ALA A 111 -12.86 5.91 -1.43
N ILE A 112 -12.57 6.41 -2.63
CA ILE A 112 -12.94 5.79 -3.89
C ILE A 112 -11.65 5.53 -4.66
N VAL A 113 -11.39 4.26 -5.01
CA VAL A 113 -10.24 3.88 -5.84
C VAL A 113 -10.75 3.36 -7.18
N VAL A 114 -10.24 3.94 -8.25
CA VAL A 114 -10.62 3.62 -9.62
C VAL A 114 -9.39 3.09 -10.37
N ASN A 115 -9.53 1.99 -11.08
CA ASN A 115 -8.51 1.53 -12.02
C ASN A 115 -8.46 2.49 -13.21
N ALA A 116 -7.31 3.13 -13.43
CA ALA A 116 -7.16 4.17 -14.45
C ALA A 116 -7.34 3.64 -15.89
N SER A 117 -7.06 2.36 -16.12
CA SER A 117 -7.15 1.74 -17.46
C SER A 117 -8.57 1.30 -17.81
N THR A 118 -9.34 0.84 -16.82
CA THR A 118 -10.66 0.25 -17.05
C THR A 118 -11.83 1.14 -16.61
N GLY A 119 -11.56 2.15 -15.77
CA GLY A 119 -12.57 2.98 -15.12
C GLY A 119 -13.36 2.27 -14.01
N ASN A 120 -13.01 1.04 -13.68
CA ASN A 120 -13.73 0.27 -12.67
C ASN A 120 -13.37 0.75 -11.25
N ILE A 121 -14.39 0.91 -10.42
CA ILE A 121 -14.22 1.18 -8.99
C ILE A 121 -13.82 -0.13 -8.30
N VAL A 122 -12.67 -0.13 -7.62
CA VAL A 122 -12.16 -1.28 -6.86
C VAL A 122 -12.30 -1.11 -5.34
N VAL A 123 -12.38 0.14 -4.87
CA VAL A 123 -12.68 0.48 -3.47
C VAL A 123 -13.70 1.59 -3.45
N ASN A 124 -14.70 1.46 -2.57
CA ASN A 124 -15.67 2.50 -2.26
C ASN A 124 -16.08 2.31 -0.81
N SER A 125 -15.45 3.05 0.11
CA SER A 125 -15.60 2.85 1.55
C SER A 125 -15.56 4.16 2.31
N ASN A 126 -16.44 4.30 3.31
CA ASN A 126 -16.37 5.38 4.26
C ASN A 126 -15.45 5.01 5.42
N PHE A 127 -14.75 6.00 5.96
CA PHE A 127 -13.89 5.83 7.14
C PHE A 127 -13.88 7.11 8.00
N THR A 128 -13.56 6.93 9.28
CA THR A 128 -13.48 8.02 10.26
C THR A 128 -12.03 8.31 10.67
N GLU A 129 -11.22 7.29 10.87
CA GLU A 129 -9.83 7.43 11.31
C GLU A 129 -8.84 6.86 10.30
N SER A 130 -9.06 5.62 9.90
CA SER A 130 -8.21 4.93 8.94
C SER A 130 -8.98 3.93 8.10
N LEU A 131 -8.43 3.63 6.92
CA LEU A 131 -8.91 2.62 6.00
C LEU A 131 -7.72 1.77 5.55
N GLN A 132 -7.89 0.44 5.58
CA GLN A 132 -6.94 -0.50 4.99
C GLN A 132 -7.68 -1.39 3.99
N GLN A 133 -7.17 -1.47 2.77
CA GLN A 133 -7.78 -2.23 1.68
C GLN A 133 -6.73 -2.90 0.82
N GLN A 134 -7.06 -4.09 0.32
CA GLN A 134 -6.23 -4.80 -0.65
C GLN A 134 -6.69 -4.48 -2.06
N ILE A 135 -5.76 -4.04 -2.91
CA ILE A 135 -6.03 -3.80 -4.32
C ILE A 135 -5.78 -5.11 -5.09
N PRO A 136 -6.78 -5.65 -5.79
CA PRO A 136 -6.73 -7.04 -6.24
C PRO A 136 -5.74 -7.32 -7.39
N ASN A 137 -5.44 -6.32 -8.21
CA ASN A 137 -4.64 -6.50 -9.43
C ASN A 137 -3.51 -5.46 -9.53
N ALA A 138 -2.46 -5.82 -10.26
CA ALA A 138 -1.44 -4.86 -10.66
C ALA A 138 -2.02 -3.83 -11.64
N GLY A 139 -1.54 -2.58 -11.58
CA GLY A 139 -2.02 -1.52 -12.47
C GLY A 139 -1.90 -0.13 -11.86
N VAL A 140 -2.32 0.87 -12.63
CA VAL A 140 -2.39 2.26 -12.21
C VAL A 140 -3.78 2.57 -11.68
N TYR A 141 -3.83 3.23 -10.52
CA TYR A 141 -5.06 3.56 -9.82
C TYR A 141 -5.11 5.02 -9.45
N VAL A 142 -6.33 5.56 -9.44
CA VAL A 142 -6.64 6.91 -8.94
C VAL A 142 -7.38 6.75 -7.63
N LEU A 143 -6.85 7.36 -6.57
CA LEU A 143 -7.49 7.50 -5.27
C LEU A 143 -8.20 8.86 -5.22
N ASN A 144 -9.47 8.85 -4.84
CA ASN A 144 -10.22 10.05 -4.49
C ASN A 144 -10.69 9.93 -3.04
N ILE A 145 -10.36 10.93 -2.23
CA ILE A 145 -10.83 11.05 -0.84
C ILE A 145 -11.82 12.19 -0.81
N GLN A 146 -13.08 11.89 -0.55
CA GLN A 146 -14.18 12.86 -0.48
C GLN A 146 -14.54 13.15 0.97
N THR A 147 -14.71 14.42 1.29
CA THR A 147 -15.18 14.91 2.59
C THR A 147 -16.42 15.80 2.36
N ALA A 148 -17.06 16.25 3.43
CA ALA A 148 -18.17 17.20 3.33
C ALA A 148 -17.76 18.53 2.67
N ASN A 149 -16.49 18.91 2.75
CA ASN A 149 -15.98 20.22 2.37
C ASN A 149 -15.18 20.21 1.04
N GLY A 150 -15.01 19.04 0.40
CA GLY A 150 -14.25 18.93 -0.85
C GLY A 150 -13.62 17.58 -1.04
N ALA A 151 -12.71 17.48 -1.98
CA ALA A 151 -12.05 16.22 -2.33
C ALA A 151 -10.54 16.38 -2.55
N LEU A 152 -9.82 15.30 -2.27
CA LEU A 152 -8.41 15.12 -2.63
C LEU A 152 -8.28 14.00 -3.65
N THR A 153 -7.30 14.10 -4.54
CA THR A 153 -7.00 13.05 -5.50
C THR A 153 -5.52 12.70 -5.46
N GLY A 154 -5.19 11.44 -5.75
CA GLY A 154 -3.83 10.95 -5.87
C GLY A 154 -3.76 9.79 -6.85
N GLN A 155 -2.59 9.51 -7.39
CA GLN A 155 -2.36 8.39 -8.30
C GLN A 155 -1.27 7.49 -7.75
N PHE A 156 -1.43 6.18 -7.92
CA PHE A 156 -0.45 5.19 -7.47
C PHE A 156 -0.40 3.95 -8.37
N LEU A 157 0.71 3.23 -8.28
CA LEU A 157 0.96 1.99 -9.02
C LEU A 157 0.96 0.81 -8.05
N VAL A 158 0.24 -0.25 -8.41
CA VAL A 158 0.33 -1.59 -7.80
C VAL A 158 1.12 -2.50 -8.75
N GLN A 159 2.17 -3.12 -8.24
CA GLN A 159 3.06 -4.01 -9.01
C GLN A 159 2.75 -5.49 -8.79
#